data_86427565127dd9edd371d5dfdde3ba4b
#
_entry.id   86427565127dd9edd371d5dfdde3ba4b
#
_cell.length_a   1.000
_cell.length_b   1.000
_cell.length_c   1.000
_cell.angle_alpha   90.00
_cell.angle_beta   90.00
_cell.angle_gamma   90.00
#
_symmetry.space_group_name_H-M   'P 1'
#
loop_
_entity.id
_entity.type
_entity.pdbx_description
1 polymer ?
#
loop_
_entity_poly.entity_id
_entity_poly.type
_entity_poly.pdbx_seq_one_letter_code
_entity_poly.pdbx_strand_id
1 'polypeptide(L)'
;FRRVLFRSMKPKYKRVLLKLSGESLAGEMKHGIDFETVLKICKPIKECVDAGVEVGIVVGGGNFWRGRSSGEMDRTRADHMGMLATTINALGVCDALEQLGVNVRVQTAIAMHQIAEPYIRNKAVLHLQKGRVVVFGCGTGNPFFSTDTAAALRAAEIEADIVMKATMVDGVYDSDPKKNPNAKKYDTISFHEVLNKDLAVMDSTAASLCKDNNLPILVFSIDDPENIYKAVCGENIGTIVTAND
;
A
#
# COMPACT_ATOMS: atom_id res chain seq x y z
N PHE A 1 3.84 25.89 -13.43
CA PHE A 1 4.61 26.45 -12.28
C PHE A 1 4.68 25.45 -11.10
N ARG A 2 3.59 24.74 -10.71
CA ARG A 2 3.62 23.74 -9.63
C ARG A 2 4.56 22.54 -9.91
N ARG A 3 4.61 22.02 -11.14
CA ARG A 3 5.48 20.90 -11.55
C ARG A 3 6.98 21.18 -11.39
N VAL A 4 7.41 22.45 -11.53
CA VAL A 4 8.83 22.83 -11.43
C VAL A 4 9.31 22.84 -9.95
N LEU A 5 8.44 23.19 -9.02
CA LEU A 5 8.77 23.20 -7.58
C LEU A 5 8.96 21.79 -6.99
N PHE A 6 8.17 20.77 -7.43
CA PHE A 6 8.30 19.39 -6.98
C PHE A 6 9.62 18.73 -7.40
N ARG A 7 10.20 19.10 -8.55
CA ARG A 7 11.50 18.57 -9.00
C ARG A 7 12.70 18.93 -8.12
N SER A 8 12.55 19.85 -7.15
CA SER A 8 13.63 20.25 -6.23
C SER A 8 13.61 19.45 -4.90
N MET A 9 12.57 18.67 -4.63
CA MET A 9 12.46 17.91 -3.38
C MET A 9 13.19 16.59 -3.51
N LYS A 10 14.10 16.32 -2.57
CA LYS A 10 14.83 15.05 -2.52
C LYS A 10 14.04 14.02 -1.73
N PRO A 11 13.94 12.76 -2.21
CA PRO A 11 13.38 11.68 -1.43
C PRO A 11 14.05 11.55 -0.06
N LYS A 12 13.22 11.41 0.97
CA LYS A 12 13.67 11.12 2.35
C LYS A 12 13.98 9.64 2.52
N TYR A 13 13.22 8.78 1.82
CA TYR A 13 13.29 7.34 1.95
C TYR A 13 13.94 6.73 0.70
N LYS A 14 14.76 5.71 0.90
CA LYS A 14 15.41 4.97 -0.18
C LYS A 14 14.55 3.84 -0.72
N ARG A 15 13.89 3.09 0.18
CA ARG A 15 13.02 1.98 -0.16
C ARG A 15 11.70 2.09 0.58
N VAL A 16 10.61 2.07 -0.15
CA VAL A 16 9.26 2.21 0.42
C VAL A 16 8.38 1.03 0.03
N LEU A 17 7.48 0.66 0.93
CA LEU A 17 6.36 -0.20 0.59
C LEU A 17 5.08 0.65 0.53
N LEU A 18 4.52 0.81 -0.66
CA LEU A 18 3.25 1.48 -0.88
C LEU A 18 2.10 0.47 -0.82
N LYS A 19 1.15 0.67 0.09
CA LYS A 19 -0.09 -0.10 0.14
C LYS A 19 -1.22 0.71 -0.47
N LEU A 20 -1.82 0.19 -1.53
CA LEU A 20 -3.00 0.75 -2.20
C LEU A 20 -4.25 -0.05 -1.84
N SER A 21 -5.37 0.62 -1.56
CA SER A 21 -6.65 -0.07 -1.44
C SER A 21 -7.17 -0.47 -2.83
N GLY A 22 -7.80 -1.63 -2.95
CA GLY A 22 -8.43 -2.01 -4.23
C GLY A 22 -9.51 -1.02 -4.65
N GLU A 23 -10.23 -0.44 -3.69
CA GLU A 23 -11.28 0.54 -3.94
C GLU A 23 -10.76 1.81 -4.61
N SER A 24 -9.54 2.25 -4.29
CA SER A 24 -8.92 3.39 -4.95
C SER A 24 -8.63 3.14 -6.44
N LEU A 25 -8.54 1.89 -6.87
CA LEU A 25 -8.32 1.51 -8.28
C LEU A 25 -9.63 1.45 -9.10
N ALA A 26 -10.77 1.41 -8.43
CA ALA A 26 -12.08 1.36 -9.07
C ALA A 26 -12.61 2.76 -9.48
N GLY A 27 -12.02 3.83 -8.97
CA GLY A 27 -12.47 5.19 -9.23
C GLY A 27 -13.97 5.37 -8.91
N GLU A 28 -14.67 6.07 -9.77
CA GLU A 28 -16.12 6.30 -9.64
C GLU A 28 -16.97 5.04 -9.92
N MET A 29 -16.40 4.03 -10.58
CA MET A 29 -17.08 2.77 -10.90
C MET A 29 -17.42 1.96 -9.65
N LYS A 30 -16.72 2.17 -8.53
CA LYS A 30 -16.87 1.49 -7.23
C LYS A 30 -16.61 -0.03 -7.27
N HIS A 31 -16.47 -0.63 -8.44
CA HIS A 31 -16.21 -2.05 -8.67
C HIS A 31 -15.30 -2.22 -9.90
N GLY A 32 -14.46 -3.26 -9.89
CA GLY A 32 -13.53 -3.49 -10.99
C GLY A 32 -12.33 -2.53 -10.98
N ILE A 33 -11.75 -2.30 -12.14
CA ILE A 33 -10.60 -1.40 -12.34
C ILE A 33 -11.01 -0.28 -13.29
N ASP A 34 -10.87 0.95 -12.85
CA ASP A 34 -10.85 2.13 -13.71
C ASP A 34 -9.40 2.42 -14.13
N PHE A 35 -9.07 2.06 -15.36
CA PHE A 35 -7.70 2.12 -15.83
C PHE A 35 -7.15 3.56 -15.91
N GLU A 36 -8.00 4.56 -16.18
CA GLU A 36 -7.58 5.98 -16.13
C GLU A 36 -7.21 6.41 -14.71
N THR A 37 -7.96 5.96 -13.71
CA THR A 37 -7.63 6.18 -12.30
C THR A 37 -6.34 5.50 -11.91
N VAL A 38 -6.12 4.25 -12.36
CA VAL A 38 -4.85 3.53 -12.12
C VAL A 38 -3.67 4.27 -12.74
N LEU A 39 -3.80 4.76 -13.97
CA LEU A 39 -2.75 5.57 -14.62
C LEU A 39 -2.45 6.86 -13.83
N LYS A 40 -3.48 7.54 -13.30
CA LYS A 40 -3.29 8.74 -12.46
C LYS A 40 -2.49 8.42 -11.19
N ILE A 41 -2.80 7.30 -10.52
CA ILE A 41 -2.08 6.83 -9.32
C ILE A 41 -0.64 6.42 -9.66
N CYS A 42 -0.41 5.81 -10.82
CA CYS A 42 0.91 5.34 -11.23
C CYS A 42 1.89 6.46 -11.64
N LYS A 43 1.40 7.65 -12.04
CA LYS A 43 2.27 8.78 -12.41
C LYS A 43 3.23 9.22 -11.29
N PRO A 44 2.77 9.54 -10.07
CA PRO A 44 3.67 9.90 -8.98
C PRO A 44 4.54 8.72 -8.51
N ILE A 45 4.10 7.47 -8.68
CA ILE A 45 4.95 6.29 -8.44
C ILE A 45 6.14 6.29 -9.41
N LYS A 46 5.89 6.57 -10.69
CA LYS A 46 6.98 6.75 -11.67
C LYS A 46 7.94 7.87 -11.24
N GLU A 47 7.43 9.00 -10.75
CA GLU A 47 8.29 10.10 -10.29
C GLU A 47 9.19 9.67 -9.11
N CYS A 48 8.67 8.83 -8.19
CA CYS A 48 9.49 8.22 -7.13
C CYS A 48 10.63 7.36 -7.70
N VAL A 49 10.32 6.51 -8.68
CA VAL A 49 11.33 5.65 -9.34
C VAL A 49 12.37 6.48 -10.10
N ASP A 50 11.93 7.50 -10.85
CA ASP A 50 12.82 8.42 -11.57
C ASP A 50 13.74 9.21 -10.61
N ALA A 51 13.29 9.44 -9.38
CA ALA A 51 14.07 10.05 -8.31
C ALA A 51 15.01 9.05 -7.58
N GLY A 52 15.05 7.79 -8.00
CA GLY A 52 15.93 6.75 -7.47
C GLY A 52 15.37 6.01 -6.26
N VAL A 53 14.08 6.11 -5.97
CA VAL A 53 13.42 5.38 -4.87
C VAL A 53 13.07 3.95 -5.31
N GLU A 54 13.38 2.99 -4.47
CA GLU A 54 13.00 1.60 -4.63
C GLU A 54 11.55 1.40 -4.11
N VAL A 55 10.62 1.04 -5.00
CA VAL A 55 9.20 0.97 -4.68
C VAL A 55 8.66 -0.45 -4.75
N GLY A 56 8.24 -1.00 -3.60
CA GLY A 56 7.40 -2.18 -3.50
C GLY A 56 5.93 -1.76 -3.36
N ILE A 57 5.01 -2.47 -4.00
CA ILE A 57 3.58 -2.16 -3.96
C ILE A 57 2.79 -3.38 -3.50
N VAL A 58 1.91 -3.21 -2.52
CA VAL A 58 0.89 -4.19 -2.15
C VAL A 58 -0.48 -3.59 -2.48
N VAL A 59 -1.32 -4.33 -3.20
CA VAL A 59 -2.66 -3.89 -3.57
C VAL A 59 -3.73 -4.70 -2.87
N GLY A 60 -4.80 -4.04 -2.42
CA GLY A 60 -6.00 -4.70 -1.91
C GLY A 60 -6.87 -5.28 -3.02
N GLY A 61 -7.83 -6.16 -2.67
CA GLY A 61 -8.79 -6.77 -3.59
C GLY A 61 -10.23 -6.30 -3.39
N GLY A 62 -10.47 -5.29 -2.53
CA GLY A 62 -11.80 -4.90 -2.08
C GLY A 62 -12.75 -4.36 -3.16
N ASN A 63 -12.22 -3.95 -4.31
CA ASN A 63 -13.00 -3.56 -5.50
C ASN A 63 -13.61 -4.76 -6.26
N PHE A 64 -13.13 -5.97 -6.01
CA PHE A 64 -13.69 -7.20 -6.60
C PHE A 64 -14.34 -8.09 -5.55
N TRP A 65 -13.67 -8.30 -4.39
CA TRP A 65 -14.12 -9.26 -3.41
C TRP A 65 -13.63 -8.92 -1.99
N ARG A 66 -14.52 -9.10 -1.01
CA ARG A 66 -14.22 -8.95 0.43
C ARG A 66 -14.54 -10.24 1.17
N GLY A 67 -13.52 -11.02 1.54
CA GLY A 67 -13.69 -12.29 2.23
C GLY A 67 -14.41 -12.19 3.57
N ARG A 68 -14.14 -11.13 4.35
CA ARG A 68 -14.80 -10.91 5.67
C ARG A 68 -16.32 -10.72 5.61
N SER A 69 -16.88 -10.30 4.49
CA SER A 69 -18.30 -10.02 4.30
C SER A 69 -18.98 -11.00 3.35
N SER A 70 -18.42 -12.20 3.18
CA SER A 70 -18.90 -13.22 2.22
C SER A 70 -20.12 -14.03 2.69
N GLY A 71 -20.76 -13.67 3.83
CA GLY A 71 -21.95 -14.34 4.34
C GLY A 71 -21.68 -15.78 4.77
N GLU A 72 -22.45 -16.73 4.24
CA GLU A 72 -22.37 -18.17 4.56
C GLU A 72 -21.23 -18.92 3.85
N MET A 73 -20.41 -18.24 3.03
CA MET A 73 -19.32 -18.87 2.32
C MET A 73 -18.21 -19.31 3.29
N ASP A 74 -17.58 -20.45 2.98
CA ASP A 74 -16.38 -20.90 3.71
C ASP A 74 -15.31 -19.80 3.69
N ARG A 75 -14.82 -19.43 4.87
CA ARG A 75 -13.90 -18.31 5.05
C ARG A 75 -12.60 -18.48 4.27
N THR A 76 -12.05 -19.68 4.24
CA THR A 76 -10.80 -19.99 3.53
C THR A 76 -10.96 -19.78 2.01
N ARG A 77 -12.07 -20.24 1.44
CA ARG A 77 -12.37 -20.03 0.01
C ARG A 77 -12.60 -18.54 -0.30
N ALA A 78 -13.34 -17.85 0.56
CA ALA A 78 -13.58 -16.41 0.42
C ALA A 78 -12.26 -15.61 0.44
N ASP A 79 -11.34 -15.97 1.34
CA ASP A 79 -10.02 -15.33 1.40
C ASP A 79 -9.15 -15.67 0.17
N HIS A 80 -9.19 -16.89 -0.36
CA HIS A 80 -8.54 -17.24 -1.62
C HIS A 80 -9.07 -16.42 -2.81
N MET A 81 -10.39 -16.20 -2.88
CA MET A 81 -10.98 -15.30 -3.89
C MET A 81 -10.45 -13.87 -3.73
N GLY A 82 -10.33 -13.38 -2.50
CA GLY A 82 -9.69 -12.10 -2.21
C GLY A 82 -8.22 -12.03 -2.68
N MET A 83 -7.46 -13.10 -2.50
CA MET A 83 -6.07 -13.19 -2.99
C MET A 83 -6.02 -13.10 -4.51
N LEU A 84 -6.91 -13.82 -5.23
CA LEU A 84 -7.02 -13.73 -6.69
C LEU A 84 -7.41 -12.31 -7.13
N ALA A 85 -8.33 -11.66 -6.43
CA ALA A 85 -8.70 -10.27 -6.67
C ALA A 85 -7.50 -9.30 -6.57
N THR A 86 -6.61 -9.51 -5.58
CA THR A 86 -5.38 -8.71 -5.48
C THR A 86 -4.44 -8.96 -6.66
N THR A 87 -4.42 -10.16 -7.22
CA THR A 87 -3.60 -10.46 -8.41
C THR A 87 -4.12 -9.75 -9.65
N ILE A 88 -5.44 -9.69 -9.84
CA ILE A 88 -6.05 -8.91 -10.93
C ILE A 88 -5.59 -7.43 -10.83
N ASN A 89 -5.70 -6.84 -9.64
CA ASN A 89 -5.27 -5.47 -9.40
C ASN A 89 -3.75 -5.28 -9.61
N ALA A 90 -2.94 -6.25 -9.19
CA ALA A 90 -1.48 -6.20 -9.38
C ALA A 90 -1.10 -6.18 -10.86
N LEU A 91 -1.79 -6.95 -11.70
CA LEU A 91 -1.60 -6.94 -13.15
C LEU A 91 -2.01 -5.60 -13.76
N GLY A 92 -3.14 -5.01 -13.33
CA GLY A 92 -3.58 -3.69 -13.80
C GLY A 92 -2.60 -2.58 -13.44
N VAL A 93 -2.05 -2.58 -12.20
CA VAL A 93 -1.01 -1.62 -11.78
C VAL A 93 0.29 -1.84 -12.57
N CYS A 94 0.65 -3.11 -12.82
CA CYS A 94 1.84 -3.46 -13.62
C CYS A 94 1.73 -2.87 -15.03
N ASP A 95 0.63 -3.13 -15.73
CA ASP A 95 0.40 -2.62 -17.10
C ASP A 95 0.44 -1.09 -17.15
N ALA A 96 -0.23 -0.42 -16.21
CA ALA A 96 -0.23 1.05 -16.13
C ALA A 96 1.18 1.64 -15.93
N LEU A 97 2.00 1.02 -15.07
CA LEU A 97 3.38 1.44 -14.86
C LEU A 97 4.26 1.17 -16.09
N GLU A 98 4.08 0.02 -16.76
CA GLU A 98 4.79 -0.30 -18.01
C GLU A 98 4.44 0.67 -19.13
N GLN A 99 3.17 1.06 -19.27
CA GLN A 99 2.76 2.12 -20.21
C GLN A 99 3.41 3.48 -19.92
N LEU A 100 3.73 3.75 -18.66
CA LEU A 100 4.48 4.93 -18.25
C LEU A 100 6.01 4.78 -18.42
N GLY A 101 6.49 3.64 -18.91
CA GLY A 101 7.91 3.36 -19.15
C GLY A 101 8.68 2.89 -17.91
N VAL A 102 7.99 2.43 -16.87
CA VAL A 102 8.60 1.86 -15.66
C VAL A 102 8.81 0.37 -15.83
N ASN A 103 9.98 -0.16 -15.44
CA ASN A 103 10.20 -1.60 -15.38
C ASN A 103 9.52 -2.19 -14.14
N VAL A 104 8.64 -3.15 -14.32
CA VAL A 104 7.83 -3.74 -13.24
C VAL A 104 7.99 -5.26 -13.19
N ARG A 105 7.80 -5.84 -11.99
CA ARG A 105 7.63 -7.29 -11.80
C ARG A 105 6.47 -7.53 -10.87
N VAL A 106 5.55 -8.40 -11.28
CA VAL A 106 4.50 -8.92 -10.40
C VAL A 106 5.02 -10.20 -9.75
N GLN A 107 4.96 -10.27 -8.41
CA GLN A 107 5.27 -11.48 -7.66
C GLN A 107 4.08 -11.89 -6.81
N THR A 108 3.70 -13.17 -6.87
CA THR A 108 2.54 -13.70 -6.16
C THR A 108 2.95 -14.68 -5.08
N ALA A 109 2.31 -14.58 -3.90
CA ALA A 109 2.54 -15.48 -2.77
C ALA A 109 2.05 -16.91 -3.05
N ILE A 110 1.04 -17.06 -3.92
CA ILE A 110 0.61 -18.35 -4.48
C ILE A 110 1.22 -18.46 -5.86
N ALA A 111 1.86 -19.60 -6.17
CA ALA A 111 2.53 -19.81 -7.45
C ALA A 111 1.53 -19.80 -8.62
N MET A 112 1.76 -18.90 -9.58
CA MET A 112 0.96 -18.72 -10.81
C MET A 112 1.92 -18.50 -11.98
N HIS A 113 2.76 -19.48 -12.26
CA HIS A 113 3.94 -19.36 -13.16
C HIS A 113 3.65 -18.79 -14.55
N GLN A 114 2.43 -18.97 -15.06
CA GLN A 114 2.02 -18.44 -16.37
C GLN A 114 1.60 -16.96 -16.32
N ILE A 115 1.42 -16.38 -15.11
CA ILE A 115 0.85 -15.04 -14.90
C ILE A 115 1.87 -14.12 -14.24
N ALA A 116 2.59 -14.62 -13.22
CA ALA A 116 3.48 -13.82 -12.39
C ALA A 116 4.64 -14.67 -11.84
N GLU A 117 5.71 -14.01 -11.43
CA GLU A 117 6.80 -14.68 -10.73
C GLU A 117 6.33 -15.17 -9.35
N PRO A 118 6.75 -16.36 -8.89
CA PRO A 118 6.59 -16.75 -7.49
C PRO A 118 7.36 -15.77 -6.61
N TYR A 119 6.72 -15.37 -5.50
CA TYR A 119 7.39 -14.50 -4.54
C TYR A 119 8.60 -15.22 -3.92
N ILE A 120 9.77 -14.62 -4.08
CA ILE A 120 11.01 -15.00 -3.43
C ILE A 120 11.69 -13.72 -2.95
N ARG A 121 11.85 -13.56 -1.63
CA ARG A 121 12.40 -12.35 -0.99
C ARG A 121 13.65 -11.83 -1.70
N ASN A 122 14.64 -12.68 -1.94
CA ASN A 122 15.90 -12.26 -2.56
C ASN A 122 15.71 -11.78 -4.01
N LYS A 123 14.78 -12.35 -4.77
CA LYS A 123 14.44 -11.85 -6.11
C LYS A 123 13.77 -10.49 -6.04
N ALA A 124 12.84 -10.29 -5.10
CA ALA A 124 12.19 -9.00 -4.89
C ALA A 124 13.22 -7.90 -4.61
N VAL A 125 14.13 -8.14 -3.66
CA VAL A 125 15.21 -7.19 -3.33
C VAL A 125 16.10 -6.90 -4.53
N LEU A 126 16.50 -7.93 -5.31
CA LEU A 126 17.31 -7.73 -6.52
C LEU A 126 16.57 -6.91 -7.60
N HIS A 127 15.25 -7.06 -7.73
CA HIS A 127 14.46 -6.23 -8.64
C HIS A 127 14.45 -4.77 -8.19
N LEU A 128 14.19 -4.52 -6.90
CA LEU A 128 14.18 -3.18 -6.32
C LEU A 128 15.54 -2.48 -6.51
N GLN A 129 16.64 -3.16 -6.18
CA GLN A 129 18.01 -2.64 -6.36
C GLN A 129 18.35 -2.32 -7.83
N LYS A 130 17.69 -2.96 -8.79
CA LYS A 130 17.82 -2.66 -10.23
C LYS A 130 16.86 -1.56 -10.72
N GLY A 131 16.24 -0.82 -9.79
CA GLY A 131 15.28 0.24 -10.13
C GLY A 131 13.97 -0.27 -10.73
N ARG A 132 13.60 -1.53 -10.48
CA ARG A 132 12.31 -2.09 -10.90
C ARG A 132 11.31 -1.96 -9.77
N VAL A 133 10.07 -1.62 -10.11
CA VAL A 133 8.95 -1.74 -9.17
C VAL A 133 8.58 -3.21 -9.00
N VAL A 134 8.29 -3.63 -7.76
CA VAL A 134 7.75 -4.96 -7.48
C VAL A 134 6.34 -4.82 -6.96
N VAL A 135 5.36 -5.41 -7.65
CA VAL A 135 3.96 -5.45 -7.22
C VAL A 135 3.66 -6.83 -6.65
N PHE A 136 3.26 -6.88 -5.39
CA PHE A 136 2.98 -8.11 -4.66
C PHE A 136 1.50 -8.47 -4.72
N GLY A 137 1.18 -9.59 -5.32
CA GLY A 137 -0.16 -10.19 -5.38
C GLY A 137 -0.35 -11.35 -4.40
N CYS A 138 -1.59 -11.80 -4.23
CA CYS A 138 -2.01 -12.88 -3.32
C CYS A 138 -1.77 -12.61 -1.82
N GLY A 139 -1.61 -11.36 -1.41
CA GLY A 139 -1.45 -11.01 0.00
C GLY A 139 -0.29 -11.74 0.68
N THR A 140 -0.56 -12.42 1.81
CA THR A 140 0.42 -13.28 2.49
C THR A 140 0.51 -14.69 1.87
N GLY A 141 -0.44 -15.08 1.02
CA GLY A 141 -0.61 -16.44 0.54
C GLY A 141 -1.37 -17.34 1.52
N ASN A 142 -1.79 -16.83 2.67
CA ASN A 142 -2.50 -17.56 3.70
C ASN A 142 -3.85 -16.92 4.00
N PRO A 143 -4.93 -17.73 4.16
CA PRO A 143 -6.22 -17.23 4.64
C PRO A 143 -6.11 -16.56 6.01
N PHE A 144 -7.14 -15.82 6.40
CA PHE A 144 -7.30 -15.10 7.67
C PHE A 144 -6.45 -13.83 7.84
N PHE A 145 -5.48 -13.58 6.98
CA PHE A 145 -4.67 -12.36 7.00
C PHE A 145 -5.22 -11.30 6.03
N SER A 146 -5.13 -10.05 6.45
CA SER A 146 -5.53 -8.91 5.62
C SER A 146 -4.41 -8.49 4.65
N THR A 147 -4.76 -7.58 3.74
CA THR A 147 -3.77 -6.93 2.87
C THR A 147 -2.86 -5.98 3.66
N ASP A 148 -3.32 -5.43 4.79
CA ASP A 148 -2.49 -4.61 5.67
C ASP A 148 -1.39 -5.47 6.33
N THR A 149 -1.74 -6.68 6.80
CA THR A 149 -0.77 -7.66 7.29
C THR A 149 0.22 -8.06 6.19
N ALA A 150 -0.26 -8.25 4.95
CA ALA A 150 0.63 -8.54 3.82
C ALA A 150 1.60 -7.37 3.55
N ALA A 151 1.14 -6.13 3.63
CA ALA A 151 1.99 -4.95 3.45
C ALA A 151 3.08 -4.87 4.53
N ALA A 152 2.74 -5.06 5.80
CA ALA A 152 3.70 -5.09 6.90
C ALA A 152 4.74 -6.21 6.72
N LEU A 153 4.29 -7.43 6.35
CA LEU A 153 5.19 -8.57 6.11
C LEU A 153 6.15 -8.29 4.95
N ARG A 154 5.64 -7.86 3.80
CA ARG A 154 6.50 -7.57 2.63
C ARG A 154 7.46 -6.43 2.90
N ALA A 155 7.03 -5.39 3.62
CA ALA A 155 7.90 -4.28 4.00
C ALA A 155 9.08 -4.74 4.87
N ALA A 156 8.82 -5.55 5.90
CA ALA A 156 9.86 -6.13 6.74
C ALA A 156 10.82 -7.02 5.92
N GLU A 157 10.29 -7.91 5.08
CA GLU A 157 11.08 -8.83 4.26
C GLU A 157 11.99 -8.13 3.25
N ILE A 158 11.52 -7.05 2.62
CA ILE A 158 12.32 -6.29 1.65
C ILE A 158 13.16 -5.19 2.32
N GLU A 159 13.14 -5.07 3.63
CA GLU A 159 13.85 -4.03 4.39
C GLU A 159 13.45 -2.61 3.92
N ALA A 160 12.14 -2.34 3.87
CA ALA A 160 11.65 -1.01 3.54
C ALA A 160 11.86 -0.03 4.71
N ASP A 161 12.14 1.23 4.39
CA ASP A 161 12.31 2.29 5.38
C ASP A 161 10.96 2.67 6.04
N ILE A 162 9.85 2.47 5.33
CA ILE A 162 8.51 2.88 5.75
C ILE A 162 7.42 2.10 4.99
N VAL A 163 6.28 1.85 5.65
CA VAL A 163 5.02 1.46 5.02
C VAL A 163 4.20 2.72 4.76
N MET A 164 3.83 2.95 3.51
CA MET A 164 3.01 4.07 3.08
C MET A 164 1.60 3.57 2.77
N LYS A 165 0.64 3.79 3.68
CA LYS A 165 -0.76 3.39 3.51
C LYS A 165 -1.54 4.52 2.85
N ALA A 166 -1.73 4.42 1.54
CA ALA A 166 -2.59 5.30 0.78
C ALA A 166 -4.07 4.83 0.90
N THR A 167 -4.92 5.70 1.41
CA THR A 167 -6.32 5.40 1.75
C THR A 167 -7.22 6.60 1.43
N MET A 168 -8.55 6.46 1.64
CA MET A 168 -9.54 7.52 1.42
C MET A 168 -9.67 8.50 2.60
N VAL A 169 -8.83 8.35 3.64
CA VAL A 169 -8.77 9.28 4.77
C VAL A 169 -7.38 9.88 4.85
N ASP A 170 -7.30 11.12 5.31
CA ASP A 170 -6.07 11.92 5.28
C ASP A 170 -5.18 11.70 6.51
N GLY A 171 -5.47 10.72 7.35
CA GLY A 171 -4.66 10.38 8.52
C GLY A 171 -5.42 9.56 9.56
N VAL A 172 -4.86 9.48 10.75
CA VAL A 172 -5.44 8.79 11.91
C VAL A 172 -6.07 9.83 12.84
N TYR A 173 -7.28 9.52 13.32
CA TYR A 173 -8.06 10.39 14.19
C TYR A 173 -8.33 9.70 15.53
N ASP A 174 -8.59 10.50 16.56
CA ASP A 174 -8.99 10.02 17.90
C ASP A 174 -10.39 9.37 17.92
N SER A 175 -11.20 9.67 16.89
CA SER A 175 -12.52 9.11 16.68
C SER A 175 -12.89 9.19 15.19
N ASP A 176 -13.94 8.49 14.76
CA ASP A 176 -14.38 8.51 13.36
C ASP A 176 -14.82 9.91 12.92
N PRO A 177 -14.09 10.61 12.02
CA PRO A 177 -14.41 11.97 11.60
C PRO A 177 -15.74 12.07 10.85
N LYS A 178 -16.27 10.97 10.31
CA LYS A 178 -17.59 10.95 9.67
C LYS A 178 -18.74 10.98 10.68
N LYS A 179 -18.48 10.53 11.92
CA LYS A 179 -19.46 10.50 13.00
C LYS A 179 -19.27 11.63 13.99
N ASN A 180 -18.04 12.06 14.19
CA ASN A 180 -17.68 13.13 15.12
C ASN A 180 -16.98 14.27 14.38
N PRO A 181 -17.68 15.40 14.12
CA PRO A 181 -17.07 16.58 13.46
C PRO A 181 -15.91 17.21 14.24
N ASN A 182 -15.78 16.90 15.55
CA ASN A 182 -14.72 17.40 16.42
C ASN A 182 -13.55 16.41 16.54
N ALA A 183 -13.51 15.34 15.75
CA ALA A 183 -12.42 14.38 15.73
C ALA A 183 -11.09 15.09 15.42
N LYS A 184 -10.08 14.79 16.19
CA LYS A 184 -8.75 15.39 16.05
C LYS A 184 -7.82 14.42 15.34
N LYS A 185 -7.19 14.92 14.27
CA LYS A 185 -6.16 14.18 13.55
C LYS A 185 -4.84 14.22 14.32
N TYR A 186 -4.16 13.10 14.36
CA TYR A 186 -2.79 13.00 14.85
C TYR A 186 -1.80 13.32 13.71
N ASP A 187 -0.79 14.14 13.98
CA ASP A 187 0.37 14.27 13.10
C ASP A 187 1.33 13.10 13.29
N THR A 188 1.56 12.72 14.55
CA THR A 188 2.36 11.56 14.94
C THR A 188 1.67 10.82 16.09
N ILE A 189 1.75 9.51 16.11
CA ILE A 189 1.19 8.66 17.16
C ILE A 189 2.06 7.41 17.34
N SER A 190 2.15 6.88 18.57
CA SER A 190 2.88 5.64 18.81
C SER A 190 2.04 4.40 18.48
N PHE A 191 2.73 3.28 18.13
CA PHE A 191 2.04 1.98 17.99
C PHE A 191 1.34 1.56 19.27
N HIS A 192 1.88 1.94 20.44
CA HIS A 192 1.28 1.63 21.73
C HIS A 192 -0.09 2.31 21.85
N GLU A 193 -0.18 3.59 21.54
CA GLU A 193 -1.46 4.30 21.57
C GLU A 193 -2.46 3.76 20.54
N VAL A 194 -1.98 3.46 19.31
CA VAL A 194 -2.82 2.87 18.26
C VAL A 194 -3.47 1.57 18.74
N LEU A 195 -2.68 0.67 19.32
CA LEU A 195 -3.17 -0.63 19.80
C LEU A 195 -4.07 -0.48 21.05
N ASN A 196 -3.71 0.40 21.99
CA ASN A 196 -4.50 0.59 23.22
C ASN A 196 -5.84 1.28 22.97
N LYS A 197 -5.90 2.19 22.02
CA LYS A 197 -7.11 2.95 21.67
C LYS A 197 -7.92 2.29 20.55
N ASP A 198 -7.47 1.15 20.02
CA ASP A 198 -8.07 0.41 18.88
C ASP A 198 -8.34 1.33 17.67
N LEU A 199 -7.36 2.19 17.35
CA LEU A 199 -7.50 3.14 16.27
C LEU A 199 -7.38 2.47 14.89
N ALA A 200 -8.20 2.90 13.95
CA ALA A 200 -8.31 2.30 12.61
C ALA A 200 -7.13 2.69 11.68
N VAL A 201 -5.90 2.39 12.08
CA VAL A 201 -4.68 2.58 11.26
C VAL A 201 -4.50 1.42 10.30
N MET A 202 -4.31 0.24 10.87
CA MET A 202 -4.19 -1.08 10.23
C MET A 202 -4.86 -2.10 11.14
N ASP A 203 -4.99 -3.36 10.69
CA ASP A 203 -5.36 -4.40 11.64
C ASP A 203 -4.25 -4.62 12.70
N SER A 204 -4.63 -5.17 13.85
CA SER A 204 -3.74 -5.34 15.00
C SER A 204 -2.52 -6.20 14.68
N THR A 205 -2.66 -7.20 13.81
CA THR A 205 -1.56 -8.07 13.37
C THR A 205 -0.51 -7.26 12.58
N ALA A 206 -0.96 -6.43 11.66
CA ALA A 206 -0.09 -5.55 10.87
C ALA A 206 0.60 -4.51 11.77
N ALA A 207 -0.14 -3.89 12.68
CA ALA A 207 0.41 -2.89 13.61
C ALA A 207 1.46 -3.51 14.55
N SER A 208 1.20 -4.70 15.10
CA SER A 208 2.16 -5.43 15.94
C SER A 208 3.42 -5.80 15.16
N LEU A 209 3.27 -6.31 13.92
CA LEU A 209 4.41 -6.67 13.09
C LEU A 209 5.29 -5.46 12.77
N CYS A 210 4.69 -4.31 12.45
CA CYS A 210 5.44 -3.09 12.20
C CYS A 210 6.14 -2.58 13.47
N LYS A 211 5.46 -2.62 14.63
CA LYS A 211 6.04 -2.26 15.93
C LYS A 211 7.27 -3.11 16.25
N ASP A 212 7.15 -4.44 16.15
CA ASP A 212 8.20 -5.38 16.53
C ASP A 212 9.45 -5.25 15.62
N ASN A 213 9.28 -4.75 14.40
CA ASN A 213 10.36 -4.53 13.43
C ASN A 213 10.80 -3.06 13.33
N ASN A 214 10.31 -2.17 14.21
CA ASN A 214 10.58 -0.71 14.17
C ASN A 214 10.30 -0.08 12.80
N LEU A 215 9.28 -0.55 12.13
CA LEU A 215 8.88 -0.14 10.78
C LEU A 215 7.78 0.93 10.86
N PRO A 216 8.07 2.19 10.58
CA PRO A 216 7.08 3.26 10.65
C PRO A 216 6.00 3.09 9.59
N ILE A 217 4.81 3.61 9.88
CA ILE A 217 3.68 3.64 8.94
C ILE A 217 3.28 5.11 8.71
N LEU A 218 3.15 5.53 7.45
CA LEU A 218 2.52 6.79 7.10
C LEU A 218 1.14 6.51 6.50
N VAL A 219 0.10 7.05 7.13
CA VAL A 219 -1.29 7.00 6.65
C VAL A 219 -1.65 8.33 6.02
N PHE A 220 -2.08 8.35 4.76
CA PHE A 220 -2.40 9.57 4.03
C PHE A 220 -3.49 9.35 2.97
N SER A 221 -4.13 10.45 2.51
CA SER A 221 -5.16 10.37 1.46
C SER A 221 -4.57 10.17 0.08
N ILE A 222 -5.21 9.28 -0.69
CA ILE A 222 -4.97 9.04 -2.13
C ILE A 222 -5.85 9.92 -3.03
N ASP A 223 -6.75 10.73 -2.48
CA ASP A 223 -7.63 11.61 -3.27
C ASP A 223 -6.84 12.56 -4.17
N ASP A 224 -5.67 13.01 -3.71
CA ASP A 224 -4.63 13.62 -4.54
C ASP A 224 -3.50 12.61 -4.73
N PRO A 225 -3.37 11.95 -5.89
CA PRO A 225 -2.28 10.99 -6.15
C PRO A 225 -0.87 11.54 -5.96
N GLU A 226 -0.67 12.86 -6.14
CA GLU A 226 0.62 13.54 -5.91
C GLU A 226 1.11 13.39 -4.46
N ASN A 227 0.20 13.08 -3.53
CA ASN A 227 0.56 12.79 -2.14
C ASN A 227 1.52 11.59 -2.01
N ILE A 228 1.56 10.67 -2.98
CA ILE A 228 2.52 9.57 -2.98
C ILE A 228 3.95 10.12 -3.06
N TYR A 229 4.22 11.04 -3.97
CA TYR A 229 5.56 11.63 -4.11
C TYR A 229 5.91 12.54 -2.93
N LYS A 230 4.95 13.36 -2.46
CA LYS A 230 5.09 14.19 -1.25
C LYS A 230 5.44 13.35 -0.03
N ALA A 231 4.76 12.21 0.16
CA ALA A 231 5.03 11.26 1.23
C ALA A 231 6.47 10.73 1.19
N VAL A 232 6.94 10.33 0.00
CA VAL A 232 8.32 9.85 -0.20
C VAL A 232 9.35 10.95 0.12
N CYS A 233 9.01 12.21 -0.15
CA CYS A 233 9.85 13.36 0.19
C CYS A 233 9.79 13.73 1.68
N GLY A 234 8.91 13.11 2.46
CA GLY A 234 8.79 13.33 3.91
C GLY A 234 7.97 14.56 4.29
N GLU A 235 7.08 15.02 3.39
CA GLU A 235 6.12 16.07 3.74
C GLU A 235 5.11 15.58 4.79
N ASN A 236 4.66 16.48 5.65
CA ASN A 236 3.62 16.18 6.64
C ASN A 236 2.23 16.24 5.99
N ILE A 237 1.84 15.16 5.32
CA ILE A 237 0.57 15.07 4.58
C ILE A 237 -0.42 14.08 5.20
N GLY A 238 -0.08 13.51 6.33
CA GLY A 238 -0.88 12.45 6.96
C GLY A 238 -0.52 12.25 8.42
N THR A 239 -0.64 11.03 8.90
CA THR A 239 -0.24 10.63 10.25
C THR A 239 0.92 9.63 10.19
N ILE A 240 2.00 9.90 10.90
CA ILE A 240 3.12 8.94 11.08
C ILE A 240 2.89 8.14 12.35
N VAL A 241 2.94 6.82 12.23
CA VAL A 241 2.91 5.88 13.35
C VAL A 241 4.31 5.32 13.56
N THR A 242 4.84 5.45 14.78
CA THR A 242 6.22 5.06 15.12
C THR A 242 6.26 4.19 16.37
N ALA A 243 7.43 3.59 16.65
CA ALA A 243 7.66 2.84 17.89
C ALA A 243 7.85 3.74 19.12
N ASN A 244 8.26 5.00 18.92
CA ASN A 244 8.55 5.94 20.01
C ASN A 244 7.27 6.67 20.44
N ASP A 245 7.08 6.77 21.77
CA ASP A 245 6.08 7.64 22.42
C ASP A 245 6.50 9.10 22.35
#